data_d2c7491f47e083fe3ac0313b3a584f72
#
_entry.id   d2c7491f47e083fe3ac0313b3a584f72
#
_cell.length_a   1.000
_cell.length_b   1.000
_cell.length_c   1.000
_cell.angle_alpha   90.00
_cell.angle_beta   90.00
_cell.angle_gamma   90.00
#
_symmetry.space_group_name_H-M   'P 1'
#
loop_
_entity.id
_entity.type
_entity.pdbx_description
1 polymer ?
#
loop_
_entity_poly.entity_id
_entity_poly.type
_entity_poly.pdbx_seq_one_letter_code
_entity_poly.pdbx_strand_id
1 'polypeptide(L)'
;MFCELMLCKLVLIKKNIGKDFKKDFKKDEIMFSKSTIAIGRFAPTPSGRMHIGNMVAMLAAWLSAKSQGGHMLLRLEDLDIARMPKDASARVIDDLKWAGLDWVGEPTYQHERTEIYQEALESLESLQDDDGNSLIYPCFCSRSDIRAIAAPQEGDGFIRYPGTCRNLRKTSEGLAQIEMRLQNNQQHSLRLAVPSADSPQANVSFIDAIFGAQSFNINRDLGDMVIRRADGVFSYQLAVVVDDVLSGVNDIVRGRDLLRSAALQIWIGELLEKSGFFAAHGVHYVRPQFAHLPLIDNAQGDRLAKSKHSLDVGALREAGWSAERMIGYCMYLLGYKKHGQNQPVDMSAADALALFESFDTPWGSVRANLADKSVPFLD
;
A
#
# COMPACT_ATOMS: atom_id res chain seq x y z
N MET A 1 9.51 -40.56 -1.08
CA MET A 1 10.33 -40.18 0.08
C MET A 1 10.50 -38.68 0.28
N PHE A 2 10.10 -37.81 -0.66
CA PHE A 2 10.10 -36.34 -0.50
C PHE A 2 8.74 -35.73 -0.10
N CYS A 3 7.68 -36.51 -0.16
CA CYS A 3 6.32 -36.02 0.13
C CYS A 3 5.94 -36.09 1.63
N GLU A 4 6.56 -36.96 2.41
CA GLU A 4 6.22 -37.15 3.84
C GLU A 4 6.89 -36.12 4.77
N LEU A 5 8.03 -35.54 4.38
CA LEU A 5 8.71 -34.50 5.19
C LEU A 5 7.99 -33.14 5.15
N MET A 6 7.22 -32.86 4.10
CA MET A 6 6.43 -31.62 4.01
C MET A 6 5.17 -31.66 4.88
N LEU A 7 4.54 -32.82 5.04
CA LEU A 7 3.36 -32.96 5.91
C LEU A 7 3.72 -32.83 7.41
N CYS A 8 4.90 -33.26 7.81
CA CYS A 8 5.32 -33.21 9.22
C CYS A 8 5.64 -31.77 9.70
N LYS A 9 6.14 -30.88 8.82
CA LYS A 9 6.39 -29.47 9.16
C LYS A 9 5.11 -28.64 9.25
N LEU A 10 4.05 -28.97 8.48
CA LEU A 10 2.76 -28.31 8.56
C LEU A 10 1.97 -28.66 9.84
N VAL A 11 2.23 -29.79 10.47
CA VAL A 11 1.57 -30.21 11.71
C VAL A 11 2.14 -29.47 12.94
N LEU A 12 3.39 -29.04 12.92
CA LEU A 12 4.01 -28.29 14.01
C LEU A 12 3.60 -26.81 14.08
N ILE A 13 3.26 -26.20 12.94
CA ILE A 13 2.74 -24.83 12.87
C ILE A 13 1.28 -24.76 13.39
N LYS A 14 0.51 -25.85 13.28
CA LYS A 14 -0.88 -25.93 13.77
C LYS A 14 -1.04 -25.99 15.29
N LYS A 15 0.01 -26.23 16.06
CA LYS A 15 -0.09 -26.42 17.51
C LYS A 15 0.04 -25.15 18.37
N ASN A 16 0.46 -24.02 17.79
CA ASN A 16 0.71 -22.78 18.54
C ASN A 16 -0.26 -21.62 18.25
N ILE A 17 -1.30 -21.85 17.46
CA ILE A 17 -2.36 -20.86 17.27
C ILE A 17 -3.51 -21.22 18.21
N GLY A 18 -3.88 -20.28 19.08
CA GLY A 18 -4.88 -20.45 20.11
C GLY A 18 -6.22 -20.98 19.59
N LYS A 19 -6.92 -21.76 20.42
CA LYS A 19 -8.12 -22.53 20.06
C LYS A 19 -9.32 -21.69 19.57
N ASP A 20 -9.32 -20.39 19.78
CA ASP A 20 -10.45 -19.52 19.45
C ASP A 20 -10.44 -18.99 17.99
N PHE A 21 -9.32 -19.11 17.29
CA PHE A 21 -9.19 -18.67 15.89
C PHE A 21 -9.69 -19.72 14.85
N LYS A 22 -10.10 -20.91 15.31
CA LYS A 22 -10.43 -22.04 14.39
C LYS A 22 -11.85 -22.01 13.84
N LYS A 23 -12.73 -21.09 14.26
CA LYS A 23 -14.16 -21.16 13.88
C LYS A 23 -14.52 -20.42 12.60
N ASP A 24 -13.75 -19.45 12.14
CA ASP A 24 -14.16 -18.58 11.03
C ASP A 24 -13.43 -18.82 9.69
N PHE A 25 -12.40 -19.66 9.68
CA PHE A 25 -11.84 -20.12 8.41
C PHE A 25 -12.60 -21.35 7.91
N LYS A 26 -13.74 -21.15 7.24
CA LYS A 26 -14.26 -22.13 6.30
C LYS A 26 -13.13 -22.46 5.32
N LYS A 27 -12.98 -23.76 5.06
CA LYS A 27 -12.07 -24.36 4.09
C LYS A 27 -12.27 -23.84 2.65
N ASP A 28 -12.07 -22.57 2.43
CA ASP A 28 -11.68 -22.10 1.12
C ASP A 28 -10.16 -22.24 1.10
N GLU A 29 -9.75 -23.41 0.63
CA GLU A 29 -8.36 -23.72 0.33
C GLU A 29 -7.82 -22.54 -0.48
N ILE A 30 -6.82 -21.86 0.09
CA ILE A 30 -5.96 -20.98 -0.66
C ILE A 30 -5.24 -21.87 -1.67
N MET A 31 -5.93 -22.17 -2.78
CA MET A 31 -5.27 -22.66 -3.98
C MET A 31 -4.44 -21.51 -4.51
N PHE A 32 -3.19 -21.44 -4.05
CA PHE A 32 -2.18 -20.73 -4.82
C PHE A 32 -2.11 -21.40 -6.18
N SER A 33 -2.84 -20.85 -7.14
CA SER A 33 -2.70 -21.25 -8.52
C SER A 33 -1.25 -20.96 -8.91
N LYS A 34 -0.47 -22.00 -9.10
CA LYS A 34 0.95 -21.99 -9.51
C LYS A 34 1.17 -21.44 -10.93
N SER A 35 0.22 -20.74 -11.55
CA SER A 35 0.27 -20.38 -12.96
C SER A 35 0.16 -18.90 -13.29
N THR A 36 0.06 -18.01 -12.31
CA THR A 36 0.07 -16.55 -12.58
C THR A 36 1.48 -16.01 -12.36
N ILE A 37 2.05 -15.44 -13.40
CA ILE A 37 3.32 -14.71 -13.34
C ILE A 37 3.18 -13.57 -12.32
N ALA A 38 4.15 -13.39 -11.45
CA ALA A 38 4.15 -12.29 -10.49
C ALA A 38 4.32 -10.95 -11.24
N ILE A 39 3.38 -10.04 -11.03
CA ILE A 39 3.42 -8.67 -11.55
C ILE A 39 3.50 -7.74 -10.36
N GLY A 40 4.72 -7.24 -10.10
CA GLY A 40 4.98 -6.22 -9.10
C GLY A 40 4.91 -4.81 -9.70
N ARG A 41 5.01 -3.80 -8.85
CA ARG A 41 5.10 -2.43 -9.32
C ARG A 41 6.02 -1.57 -8.45
N PHE A 42 6.74 -0.66 -9.09
CA PHE A 42 7.25 0.54 -8.48
C PHE A 42 6.14 1.58 -8.47
N ALA A 43 5.88 2.16 -7.31
CA ALA A 43 4.80 3.13 -7.14
C ALA A 43 5.30 4.36 -6.33
N PRO A 44 6.34 5.05 -6.80
CA PRO A 44 6.87 6.21 -6.11
C PRO A 44 6.00 7.44 -6.33
N THR A 45 5.79 8.23 -5.26
CA THR A 45 5.26 9.59 -5.37
C THR A 45 6.40 10.55 -5.72
N PRO A 46 6.38 11.23 -6.87
CA PRO A 46 7.46 12.11 -7.31
C PRO A 46 7.40 13.48 -6.61
N SER A 47 7.44 13.49 -5.27
CA SER A 47 7.40 14.71 -4.44
C SER A 47 8.79 15.35 -4.20
N GLY A 48 9.85 14.72 -4.70
CA GLY A 48 11.23 15.10 -4.56
C GLY A 48 12.15 13.95 -5.01
N ARG A 49 13.41 13.96 -4.58
CA ARG A 49 14.31 12.83 -4.77
C ARG A 49 13.93 11.68 -3.85
N MET A 50 14.17 10.45 -4.30
CA MET A 50 13.99 9.27 -3.45
C MET A 50 15.05 9.28 -2.33
N HIS A 51 14.65 8.85 -1.15
CA HIS A 51 15.56 8.58 -0.03
C HIS A 51 15.83 7.07 0.10
N ILE A 52 16.81 6.69 0.92
CA ILE A 52 17.20 5.29 1.12
C ILE A 52 16.00 4.38 1.43
N GLY A 53 15.05 4.84 2.27
CA GLY A 53 13.84 4.04 2.58
C GLY A 53 12.98 3.74 1.35
N ASN A 54 12.89 4.67 0.39
CA ASN A 54 12.23 4.40 -0.89
C ASN A 54 13.02 3.35 -1.69
N MET A 55 14.35 3.47 -1.77
CA MET A 55 15.19 2.51 -2.50
C MET A 55 15.08 1.10 -1.91
N VAL A 56 15.04 0.97 -0.59
CA VAL A 56 14.80 -0.32 0.08
C VAL A 56 13.45 -0.92 -0.34
N ALA A 57 12.39 -0.11 -0.37
CA ALA A 57 11.07 -0.59 -0.78
C ALA A 57 11.02 -0.95 -2.28
N MET A 58 11.67 -0.15 -3.14
CA MET A 58 11.75 -0.44 -4.59
C MET A 58 12.56 -1.72 -4.85
N LEU A 59 13.73 -1.87 -4.22
CA LEU A 59 14.54 -3.09 -4.33
C LEU A 59 13.75 -4.31 -3.84
N ALA A 60 13.11 -4.23 -2.68
CA ALA A 60 12.34 -5.33 -2.13
C ALA A 60 11.17 -5.75 -3.05
N ALA A 61 10.46 -4.78 -3.66
CA ALA A 61 9.41 -5.06 -4.63
C ALA A 61 9.97 -5.77 -5.89
N TRP A 62 11.11 -5.29 -6.38
CA TRP A 62 11.79 -5.88 -7.51
C TRP A 62 12.24 -7.32 -7.23
N LEU A 63 12.87 -7.55 -6.07
CA LEU A 63 13.30 -8.87 -5.63
C LEU A 63 12.13 -9.84 -5.51
N SER A 64 11.00 -9.39 -4.92
CA SER A 64 9.79 -10.21 -4.79
C SER A 64 9.29 -10.70 -6.13
N ALA A 65 9.07 -9.80 -7.08
CA ALA A 65 8.55 -10.15 -8.38
C ALA A 65 9.54 -10.99 -9.21
N LYS A 66 10.83 -10.58 -9.26
CA LYS A 66 11.85 -11.25 -10.07
C LYS A 66 12.15 -12.67 -9.58
N SER A 67 12.21 -12.89 -8.26
CA SER A 67 12.44 -14.24 -7.69
C SER A 67 11.31 -15.23 -8.01
N GLN A 68 10.15 -14.74 -8.40
CA GLN A 68 9.02 -15.54 -8.85
C GLN A 68 8.96 -15.67 -10.39
N GLY A 69 10.02 -15.25 -11.11
CA GLY A 69 10.05 -15.22 -12.57
C GLY A 69 9.16 -14.16 -13.19
N GLY A 70 8.74 -13.18 -12.39
CA GLY A 70 7.83 -12.11 -12.77
C GLY A 70 8.53 -10.86 -13.30
N HIS A 71 7.74 -9.79 -13.41
CA HIS A 71 8.22 -8.50 -13.88
C HIS A 71 7.62 -7.34 -13.09
N MET A 72 8.23 -6.17 -13.24
CA MET A 72 7.82 -4.93 -12.60
C MET A 72 7.15 -4.01 -13.60
N LEU A 73 6.18 -3.25 -13.13
CA LEU A 73 5.63 -2.06 -13.79
C LEU A 73 6.14 -0.80 -13.07
N LEU A 74 6.10 0.34 -13.75
CA LEU A 74 6.37 1.64 -13.11
C LEU A 74 5.12 2.51 -13.19
N ARG A 75 4.60 2.91 -12.01
CA ARG A 75 3.54 3.88 -11.87
C ARG A 75 4.01 5.06 -11.03
N LEU A 76 3.92 6.26 -11.58
CA LEU A 76 4.20 7.49 -10.88
C LEU A 76 2.93 8.00 -10.20
N GLU A 77 2.96 8.08 -8.86
CA GLU A 77 1.80 8.47 -8.04
C GLU A 77 1.75 10.00 -7.89
N ASP A 78 1.42 10.66 -9.00
CA ASP A 78 1.44 12.11 -9.21
C ASP A 78 0.04 12.72 -9.34
N LEU A 79 -0.95 12.18 -8.62
CA LEU A 79 -2.35 12.66 -8.62
C LEU A 79 -2.48 14.19 -8.42
N ASP A 80 -1.63 14.77 -7.58
CA ASP A 80 -1.60 16.21 -7.29
C ASP A 80 -0.45 16.88 -8.06
N ILE A 81 -0.44 16.71 -9.38
CA ILE A 81 0.64 17.18 -10.27
C ILE A 81 0.97 18.65 -10.08
N ALA A 82 -0.01 19.50 -9.73
CA ALA A 82 0.20 20.92 -9.50
C ALA A 82 1.16 21.23 -8.34
N ARG A 83 1.34 20.27 -7.42
CA ARG A 83 2.25 20.39 -6.27
C ARG A 83 3.56 19.64 -6.46
N MET A 84 3.74 18.93 -7.58
CA MET A 84 4.96 18.16 -7.86
C MET A 84 6.02 19.05 -8.51
N PRO A 85 7.31 18.89 -8.15
CA PRO A 85 8.40 19.51 -8.91
C PRO A 85 8.42 18.99 -10.36
N LYS A 86 8.61 19.87 -11.34
CA LYS A 86 8.48 19.56 -12.77
C LYS A 86 9.35 18.39 -13.26
N ASP A 87 10.50 18.18 -12.63
CA ASP A 87 11.48 17.13 -13.03
C ASP A 87 11.51 15.95 -12.05
N ALA A 88 10.62 15.90 -11.08
CA ALA A 88 10.64 14.87 -10.04
C ALA A 88 10.41 13.46 -10.60
N SER A 89 9.48 13.30 -11.55
CA SER A 89 9.25 12.03 -12.25
C SER A 89 10.48 11.54 -13.01
N ALA A 90 11.14 12.43 -13.74
CA ALA A 90 12.36 12.11 -14.48
C ALA A 90 13.51 11.68 -13.54
N ARG A 91 13.65 12.34 -12.40
CA ARG A 91 14.65 11.96 -11.37
C ARG A 91 14.39 10.59 -10.78
N VAL A 92 13.14 10.26 -10.48
CA VAL A 92 12.77 8.92 -9.98
C VAL A 92 13.11 7.84 -11.00
N ILE A 93 12.79 8.07 -12.28
CA ILE A 93 13.10 7.15 -13.38
C ILE A 93 14.62 6.98 -13.51
N ASP A 94 15.38 8.07 -13.44
CA ASP A 94 16.84 8.05 -13.50
C ASP A 94 17.46 7.28 -12.32
N ASP A 95 16.96 7.51 -11.10
CA ASP A 95 17.44 6.80 -9.90
C ASP A 95 17.18 5.30 -9.96
N LEU A 96 16.01 4.86 -10.46
CA LEU A 96 15.72 3.42 -10.65
C LEU A 96 16.62 2.79 -11.70
N LYS A 97 16.82 3.46 -12.85
CA LYS A 97 17.73 3.00 -13.90
C LYS A 97 19.16 2.93 -13.42
N TRP A 98 19.62 3.94 -12.70
CA TRP A 98 20.96 3.97 -12.12
C TRP A 98 21.17 2.81 -11.14
N ALA A 99 20.18 2.47 -10.33
CA ALA A 99 20.23 1.33 -9.40
C ALA A 99 20.15 -0.04 -10.09
N GLY A 100 19.93 -0.09 -11.42
CA GLY A 100 19.77 -1.34 -12.17
C GLY A 100 18.43 -2.03 -11.95
N LEU A 101 17.40 -1.28 -11.51
CA LEU A 101 16.05 -1.79 -11.27
C LEU A 101 15.20 -1.58 -12.52
N ASP A 102 14.95 -2.66 -13.25
CA ASP A 102 14.21 -2.64 -14.51
C ASP A 102 12.70 -2.83 -14.33
N TRP A 103 11.94 -2.36 -15.31
CA TRP A 103 10.50 -2.59 -15.46
C TRP A 103 10.14 -2.79 -16.92
N VAL A 104 8.92 -3.25 -17.18
CA VAL A 104 8.39 -3.45 -18.55
C VAL A 104 7.36 -2.38 -18.89
N GLY A 105 7.29 -2.02 -20.16
CA GLY A 105 6.34 -1.02 -20.67
C GLY A 105 6.73 0.42 -20.35
N GLU A 106 5.84 1.33 -20.74
CA GLU A 106 5.98 2.75 -20.42
C GLU A 106 5.49 3.06 -19.00
N PRO A 107 6.09 4.05 -18.33
CA PRO A 107 5.59 4.50 -17.03
C PRO A 107 4.14 4.98 -17.11
N THR A 108 3.32 4.57 -16.14
CA THR A 108 1.97 5.08 -15.97
C THR A 108 2.00 6.32 -15.08
N TYR A 109 1.32 7.40 -15.49
CA TYR A 109 1.18 8.64 -14.72
C TYR A 109 -0.25 8.75 -14.20
N GLN A 110 -0.43 8.86 -12.88
CA GLN A 110 -1.78 8.87 -12.29
C GLN A 110 -2.59 10.12 -12.64
N HIS A 111 -1.93 11.28 -12.82
CA HIS A 111 -2.62 12.51 -13.22
C HIS A 111 -3.27 12.43 -14.62
N GLU A 112 -2.82 11.54 -15.49
CA GLU A 112 -3.40 11.31 -16.81
C GLU A 112 -4.62 10.36 -16.79
N ARG A 113 -4.94 9.79 -15.62
CA ARG A 113 -5.95 8.74 -15.46
C ARG A 113 -7.22 9.21 -14.75
N THR A 114 -7.44 10.52 -14.69
CA THR A 114 -8.58 11.12 -13.97
C THR A 114 -9.93 10.58 -14.45
N GLU A 115 -10.09 10.30 -15.75
CA GLU A 115 -11.32 9.77 -16.33
C GLU A 115 -11.67 8.39 -15.78
N ILE A 116 -10.71 7.46 -15.74
CA ILE A 116 -10.94 6.10 -15.22
C ILE A 116 -11.26 6.11 -13.72
N TYR A 117 -10.67 7.04 -12.95
CA TYR A 117 -11.02 7.19 -11.55
C TYR A 117 -12.43 7.79 -11.36
N GLN A 118 -12.88 8.63 -12.29
CA GLN A 118 -14.24 9.14 -12.30
C GLN A 118 -15.24 8.02 -12.59
N GLU A 119 -14.97 7.15 -13.55
CA GLU A 119 -15.79 5.97 -13.85
C GLU A 119 -15.87 5.03 -12.64
N ALA A 120 -14.75 4.81 -11.94
CA ALA A 120 -14.72 4.01 -10.72
C ALA A 120 -15.55 4.65 -9.59
N LEU A 121 -15.49 5.97 -9.44
CA LEU A 121 -16.32 6.71 -8.49
C LEU A 121 -17.81 6.53 -8.81
N GLU A 122 -18.24 6.72 -10.06
CA GLU A 122 -19.62 6.55 -10.51
C GLU A 122 -20.12 5.13 -10.28
N SER A 123 -19.26 4.13 -10.48
CA SER A 123 -19.57 2.73 -10.16
C SER A 123 -19.79 2.53 -8.65
N LEU A 124 -19.00 3.16 -7.79
CA LEU A 124 -19.21 3.13 -6.34
C LEU A 124 -20.46 3.89 -5.89
N GLU A 125 -20.84 4.98 -6.58
CA GLU A 125 -22.07 5.75 -6.32
C GLU A 125 -23.33 4.93 -6.57
N SER A 126 -23.27 3.96 -7.49
CA SER A 126 -24.38 3.05 -7.79
C SER A 126 -24.66 2.04 -6.68
N LEU A 127 -23.69 1.81 -5.78
CA LEU A 127 -23.83 0.89 -4.66
C LEU A 127 -24.50 1.55 -3.46
N GLN A 128 -25.27 0.77 -2.71
CA GLN A 128 -26.02 1.23 -1.55
C GLN A 128 -25.56 0.52 -0.27
N ASP A 129 -25.68 1.22 0.86
CA ASP A 129 -25.56 0.65 2.19
C ASP A 129 -26.85 -0.08 2.62
N ASP A 130 -26.85 -0.70 3.80
CA ASP A 130 -27.99 -1.45 4.33
C ASP A 130 -29.24 -0.58 4.55
N ASP A 131 -29.10 0.75 4.63
CA ASP A 131 -30.19 1.72 4.77
C ASP A 131 -30.68 2.23 3.39
N GLY A 132 -30.14 1.70 2.28
CA GLY A 132 -30.51 2.10 0.91
C GLY A 132 -29.89 3.42 0.44
N ASN A 133 -28.94 3.97 1.18
CA ASN A 133 -28.22 5.17 0.77
C ASN A 133 -27.01 4.82 -0.09
N SER A 134 -26.65 5.67 -1.07
CA SER A 134 -25.40 5.52 -1.81
C SER A 134 -24.21 5.40 -0.87
N LEU A 135 -23.24 4.54 -1.20
CA LEU A 135 -21.99 4.46 -0.45
C LEU A 135 -21.17 5.75 -0.54
N ILE A 136 -21.36 6.55 -1.57
CA ILE A 136 -20.68 7.85 -1.73
C ILE A 136 -21.56 8.98 -1.20
N TYR A 137 -20.94 9.91 -0.47
CA TYR A 137 -21.64 11.05 0.07
C TYR A 137 -20.75 12.30 0.19
N PRO A 138 -21.34 13.51 0.11
CA PRO A 138 -20.61 14.76 0.27
C PRO A 138 -20.21 14.99 1.74
N CYS A 139 -18.99 15.47 1.96
CA CYS A 139 -18.47 15.83 3.26
C CYS A 139 -17.93 17.27 3.23
N PHE A 140 -18.50 18.13 4.06
CA PHE A 140 -18.18 19.55 4.17
C PHE A 140 -17.22 19.87 5.31
N CYS A 141 -16.75 18.86 6.04
CA CYS A 141 -15.80 19.05 7.14
C CYS A 141 -14.40 19.42 6.62
N SER A 142 -13.80 20.44 7.21
CA SER A 142 -12.39 20.74 7.04
C SER A 142 -11.51 19.75 7.86
N ARG A 143 -10.20 19.74 7.59
CA ARG A 143 -9.24 18.96 8.40
C ARG A 143 -9.20 19.41 9.86
N SER A 144 -9.39 20.71 10.11
CA SER A 144 -9.48 21.26 11.47
C SER A 144 -10.71 20.78 12.21
N ASP A 145 -11.86 20.75 11.54
CA ASP A 145 -13.11 20.25 12.13
C ASP A 145 -12.99 18.78 12.55
N ILE A 146 -12.39 17.96 11.69
CA ILE A 146 -12.19 16.55 11.96
C ILE A 146 -11.26 16.36 13.17
N ARG A 147 -10.15 17.13 13.24
CA ARG A 147 -9.22 17.08 14.38
C ARG A 147 -9.85 17.53 15.69
N ALA A 148 -10.70 18.55 15.66
CA ALA A 148 -11.36 19.08 16.84
C ALA A 148 -12.36 18.10 17.48
N ILE A 149 -12.96 17.21 16.67
CA ILE A 149 -14.01 16.28 17.11
C ILE A 149 -13.43 14.87 17.36
N ALA A 150 -12.37 14.49 16.66
CA ALA A 150 -11.77 13.17 16.78
C ALA A 150 -11.06 13.00 18.12
N ALA A 151 -11.37 11.92 18.84
CA ALA A 151 -10.60 11.54 20.02
C ALA A 151 -9.14 11.25 19.63
N PRO A 152 -8.16 11.63 20.48
CA PRO A 152 -6.77 11.25 20.27
C PRO A 152 -6.67 9.72 20.18
N GLN A 153 -6.14 9.20 19.07
CA GLN A 153 -5.80 7.78 18.99
C GLN A 153 -4.34 7.62 19.40
N GLU A 154 -4.08 6.68 20.28
CA GLU A 154 -2.72 6.32 20.68
C GLU A 154 -2.01 5.65 19.48
N GLY A 155 -0.80 6.09 19.16
CA GLY A 155 0.12 5.44 18.24
C GLY A 155 0.61 6.31 17.09
N ASP A 156 0.10 6.11 15.89
CA ASP A 156 0.66 6.65 14.62
C ASP A 156 0.14 8.06 14.23
N GLY A 157 -0.68 8.70 15.08
CA GLY A 157 -1.28 10.00 14.80
C GLY A 157 -2.36 9.97 13.70
N PHE A 158 -2.87 8.79 13.33
CA PHE A 158 -3.99 8.66 12.44
C PHE A 158 -5.27 9.21 13.07
N ILE A 159 -6.00 10.03 12.34
CA ILE A 159 -7.25 10.64 12.80
C ILE A 159 -8.41 10.01 12.03
N ARG A 160 -9.19 9.18 12.74
CA ARG A 160 -10.39 8.58 12.20
C ARG A 160 -11.47 9.64 12.01
N TYR A 161 -12.15 9.62 10.88
CA TYR A 161 -13.29 10.50 10.63
C TYR A 161 -14.48 10.12 11.52
N PRO A 162 -15.10 11.08 12.24
CA PRO A 162 -16.17 10.79 13.22
C PRO A 162 -17.55 10.56 12.59
N GLY A 163 -17.70 10.62 11.26
CA GLY A 163 -18.97 10.40 10.57
C GLY A 163 -19.92 11.58 10.55
N THR A 164 -19.46 12.80 10.86
CA THR A 164 -20.30 14.01 11.00
C THR A 164 -21.28 14.19 9.84
N CYS A 165 -20.80 14.26 8.59
CA CYS A 165 -21.67 14.45 7.42
C CYS A 165 -22.44 13.17 7.05
N ARG A 166 -21.92 11.97 7.38
CA ARG A 166 -22.68 10.74 7.22
C ARG A 166 -23.93 10.73 8.10
N ASN A 167 -23.81 11.19 9.34
CA ASN A 167 -24.92 11.23 10.28
C ASN A 167 -26.04 12.23 9.87
N LEU A 168 -25.71 13.29 9.12
CA LEU A 168 -26.73 14.18 8.56
C LEU A 168 -27.70 13.45 7.64
N ARG A 169 -27.26 12.40 6.96
CA ARG A 169 -28.10 11.62 6.03
C ARG A 169 -29.20 10.81 6.72
N LYS A 170 -29.14 10.68 8.05
CA LYS A 170 -30.09 9.88 8.83
C LYS A 170 -31.39 10.63 9.20
N THR A 171 -31.45 11.94 8.95
CA THR A 171 -32.61 12.76 9.30
C THR A 171 -33.05 13.62 8.12
N SER A 172 -34.34 13.97 8.06
CA SER A 172 -34.88 14.85 7.02
C SER A 172 -34.26 16.24 7.04
N GLU A 173 -34.01 16.78 8.23
CA GLU A 173 -33.38 18.09 8.43
C GLU A 173 -31.91 18.05 7.96
N GLY A 174 -31.21 16.97 8.22
CA GLY A 174 -29.82 16.78 7.78
C GLY A 174 -29.73 16.65 6.27
N LEU A 175 -30.65 15.93 5.62
CA LEU A 175 -30.72 15.85 4.15
C LEU A 175 -31.01 17.23 3.53
N ALA A 176 -31.95 17.98 4.07
CA ALA A 176 -32.24 19.36 3.63
C ALA A 176 -31.00 20.27 3.80
N GLN A 177 -30.25 20.09 4.88
CA GLN A 177 -28.99 20.83 5.11
C GLN A 177 -27.93 20.49 4.07
N ILE A 178 -27.77 19.21 3.70
CA ILE A 178 -26.85 18.77 2.64
C ILE A 178 -27.25 19.40 1.33
N GLU A 179 -28.55 19.32 0.96
CA GLU A 179 -29.06 19.85 -0.28
C GLU A 179 -28.86 21.37 -0.38
N MET A 180 -29.19 22.12 0.66
CA MET A 180 -28.93 23.57 0.72
C MET A 180 -27.46 23.92 0.51
N ARG A 181 -26.51 23.14 1.10
CA ARG A 181 -25.08 23.38 0.92
C ARG A 181 -24.62 23.08 -0.51
N LEU A 182 -25.15 22.02 -1.15
CA LEU A 182 -24.89 21.70 -2.54
C LEU A 182 -25.44 22.77 -3.49
N GLN A 183 -26.67 23.24 -3.28
CA GLN A 183 -27.28 24.32 -4.06
C GLN A 183 -26.49 25.63 -3.95
N ASN A 184 -25.86 25.88 -2.79
CA ASN A 184 -24.99 27.03 -2.58
C ASN A 184 -23.57 26.82 -3.09
N ASN A 185 -23.29 25.75 -3.85
CA ASN A 185 -21.96 25.38 -4.36
C ASN A 185 -20.88 25.33 -3.28
N GLN A 186 -21.24 24.98 -2.03
CA GLN A 186 -20.24 24.83 -0.98
C GLN A 186 -19.26 23.72 -1.31
N GLN A 187 -17.96 24.05 -1.25
CA GLN A 187 -16.90 23.06 -1.50
C GLN A 187 -17.03 21.86 -0.55
N HIS A 188 -16.92 20.66 -1.10
CA HIS A 188 -17.03 19.42 -0.35
C HIS A 188 -16.13 18.35 -0.95
N SER A 189 -15.70 17.43 -0.11
CA SER A 189 -15.09 16.18 -0.54
C SER A 189 -16.15 15.10 -0.69
N LEU A 190 -15.85 14.06 -1.48
CA LEU A 190 -16.66 12.85 -1.54
C LEU A 190 -16.03 11.78 -0.66
N ARG A 191 -16.85 11.14 0.18
CA ARG A 191 -16.42 10.05 1.04
C ARG A 191 -17.13 8.75 0.67
N LEU A 192 -16.40 7.65 0.83
CA LEU A 192 -16.93 6.29 0.78
C LEU A 192 -17.31 5.87 2.21
N ALA A 193 -18.58 5.55 2.42
CA ALA A 193 -19.12 5.06 3.68
C ALA A 193 -18.70 3.60 3.90
N VAL A 194 -17.99 3.33 4.99
CA VAL A 194 -17.64 1.95 5.38
C VAL A 194 -18.83 1.28 6.10
N PRO A 195 -18.94 -0.06 6.10
CA PRO A 195 -19.97 -0.79 6.82
C PRO A 195 -20.00 -0.42 8.31
N SER A 196 -21.12 -0.66 9.00
CA SER A 196 -21.17 -0.46 10.45
C SER A 196 -20.14 -1.37 11.16
N ALA A 197 -19.63 -0.92 12.32
CA ALA A 197 -18.58 -1.64 13.03
C ALA A 197 -18.96 -3.08 13.42
N ASP A 198 -20.25 -3.34 13.58
CA ASP A 198 -20.78 -4.65 13.98
C ASP A 198 -21.17 -5.51 12.75
N SER A 199 -21.10 -4.95 11.54
CA SER A 199 -21.30 -5.68 10.31
C SER A 199 -20.14 -6.64 10.03
N PRO A 200 -20.39 -7.89 9.62
CA PRO A 200 -19.35 -8.82 9.19
C PRO A 200 -18.47 -8.26 8.08
N GLN A 201 -19.03 -7.45 7.19
CA GLN A 201 -18.33 -6.82 6.06
C GLN A 201 -17.31 -5.76 6.51
N ALA A 202 -17.41 -5.28 7.77
CA ALA A 202 -16.40 -4.37 8.32
C ALA A 202 -15.07 -5.06 8.65
N ASN A 203 -15.07 -6.40 8.82
CA ASN A 203 -13.88 -7.13 9.19
C ASN A 203 -13.20 -7.68 7.93
N VAL A 204 -12.03 -7.14 7.62
CA VAL A 204 -11.20 -7.55 6.49
C VAL A 204 -9.94 -8.24 7.00
N SER A 205 -9.74 -9.48 6.59
CA SER A 205 -8.57 -10.27 6.97
C SER A 205 -7.77 -10.67 5.74
N PHE A 206 -6.45 -10.68 5.88
CA PHE A 206 -5.52 -11.13 4.83
C PHE A 206 -4.22 -11.67 5.45
N ILE A 207 -3.41 -12.31 4.64
CA ILE A 207 -2.08 -12.77 5.06
C ILE A 207 -1.03 -11.86 4.44
N ASP A 208 -0.27 -11.18 5.29
CA ASP A 208 0.91 -10.45 4.87
C ASP A 208 2.13 -11.37 4.87
N ALA A 209 2.94 -11.32 3.81
CA ALA A 209 4.09 -12.19 3.67
C ALA A 209 5.16 -11.97 4.76
N ILE A 210 5.19 -10.82 5.41
CA ILE A 210 6.16 -10.46 6.44
C ILE A 210 5.51 -10.44 7.83
N PHE A 211 4.40 -9.74 8.00
CA PHE A 211 3.72 -9.57 9.29
C PHE A 211 2.70 -10.69 9.61
N GLY A 212 2.51 -11.67 8.72
CA GLY A 212 1.60 -12.81 8.93
C GLY A 212 0.13 -12.44 8.83
N ALA A 213 -0.72 -13.15 9.57
CA ALA A 213 -2.17 -12.93 9.55
C ALA A 213 -2.54 -11.56 10.10
N GLN A 214 -3.27 -10.78 9.31
CA GLN A 214 -3.76 -9.45 9.64
C GLN A 214 -5.29 -9.45 9.61
N SER A 215 -5.90 -8.69 10.52
CA SER A 215 -7.34 -8.48 10.57
C SER A 215 -7.64 -7.08 11.06
N PHE A 216 -8.44 -6.34 10.30
CA PHE A 216 -8.84 -4.97 10.63
C PHE A 216 -10.34 -4.81 10.53
N ASN A 217 -10.93 -4.11 11.47
CA ASN A 217 -12.29 -3.60 11.34
C ASN A 217 -12.23 -2.23 10.66
N ILE A 218 -12.52 -2.16 9.37
CA ILE A 218 -12.35 -0.93 8.58
C ILE A 218 -13.16 0.26 9.11
N ASN A 219 -14.22 0.02 9.87
CA ASN A 219 -14.96 1.09 10.53
C ASN A 219 -14.22 1.62 11.77
N ARG A 220 -13.81 0.72 12.67
CA ARG A 220 -13.15 1.10 13.94
C ARG A 220 -11.74 1.63 13.71
N ASP A 221 -11.02 1.01 12.77
CA ASP A 221 -9.60 1.27 12.56
C ASP A 221 -9.32 2.38 11.54
N LEU A 222 -10.26 2.65 10.60
CA LEU A 222 -10.07 3.60 9.50
C LEU A 222 -11.21 4.63 9.41
N GLY A 223 -12.47 4.20 9.46
CA GLY A 223 -13.65 5.05 9.24
C GLY A 223 -13.85 5.43 7.78
N ASP A 224 -14.86 6.28 7.54
CA ASP A 224 -15.23 6.68 6.17
C ASP A 224 -14.09 7.45 5.48
N MET A 225 -13.74 7.00 4.29
CA MET A 225 -12.57 7.46 3.55
C MET A 225 -12.92 8.54 2.53
N VAL A 226 -12.07 9.55 2.40
CA VAL A 226 -12.15 10.48 1.25
C VAL A 226 -11.78 9.73 -0.02
N ILE A 227 -12.69 9.74 -1.01
CA ILE A 227 -12.45 9.17 -2.34
C ILE A 227 -12.06 10.28 -3.32
N ARG A 228 -12.68 11.46 -3.21
CA ARG A 228 -12.33 12.64 -3.99
C ARG A 228 -12.29 13.86 -3.08
N ARG A 229 -11.21 14.62 -3.16
CA ARG A 229 -10.99 15.84 -2.39
C ARG A 229 -11.88 16.97 -2.91
N ALA A 230 -12.06 18.00 -2.09
CA ALA A 230 -12.84 19.18 -2.45
C ALA A 230 -12.25 19.99 -3.62
N ASP A 231 -10.95 19.86 -3.89
CA ASP A 231 -10.26 20.43 -5.05
C ASP A 231 -10.32 19.54 -6.30
N GLY A 232 -11.06 18.44 -6.26
CA GLY A 232 -11.28 17.52 -7.37
C GLY A 232 -10.27 16.40 -7.51
N VAL A 233 -9.16 16.41 -6.77
CA VAL A 233 -8.13 15.37 -6.81
C VAL A 233 -8.66 14.08 -6.18
N PHE A 234 -8.51 12.95 -6.88
CA PHE A 234 -8.85 11.63 -6.36
C PHE A 234 -7.91 11.19 -5.25
N SER A 235 -8.40 10.35 -4.36
CA SER A 235 -7.59 9.83 -3.27
C SER A 235 -6.66 8.73 -3.74
N TYR A 236 -5.51 8.63 -3.07
CA TYR A 236 -4.57 7.51 -3.20
C TYR A 236 -5.27 6.15 -3.10
N GLN A 237 -6.18 5.99 -2.15
CA GLN A 237 -6.84 4.71 -1.87
C GLN A 237 -7.68 4.19 -3.04
N LEU A 238 -8.36 5.06 -3.77
CA LEU A 238 -9.10 4.68 -4.98
C LEU A 238 -8.14 4.42 -6.14
N ALA A 239 -7.26 5.40 -6.41
CA ALA A 239 -6.38 5.35 -7.58
C ALA A 239 -5.47 4.11 -7.59
N VAL A 240 -4.87 3.76 -6.43
CA VAL A 240 -3.97 2.60 -6.36
C VAL A 240 -4.71 1.29 -6.61
N VAL A 241 -5.94 1.13 -6.15
CA VAL A 241 -6.73 -0.09 -6.38
C VAL A 241 -7.11 -0.22 -7.84
N VAL A 242 -7.62 0.86 -8.43
CA VAL A 242 -7.99 0.89 -9.85
C VAL A 242 -6.79 0.55 -10.74
N ASP A 243 -5.66 1.21 -10.49
CA ASP A 243 -4.46 1.02 -11.30
C ASP A 243 -3.83 -0.37 -11.11
N ASP A 244 -3.72 -0.87 -9.89
CA ASP A 244 -3.14 -2.18 -9.61
C ASP A 244 -3.95 -3.28 -10.32
N VAL A 245 -5.30 -3.24 -10.23
CA VAL A 245 -6.15 -4.25 -10.87
C VAL A 245 -6.14 -4.15 -12.39
N LEU A 246 -6.30 -2.95 -12.95
CA LEU A 246 -6.32 -2.76 -14.40
C LEU A 246 -4.97 -3.07 -15.06
N SER A 247 -3.87 -2.97 -14.31
CA SER A 247 -2.53 -3.33 -14.78
C SER A 247 -2.14 -4.79 -14.46
N GLY A 248 -3.03 -5.56 -13.81
CA GLY A 248 -2.80 -6.95 -13.44
C GLY A 248 -1.78 -7.15 -12.31
N VAL A 249 -1.51 -6.12 -11.51
CA VAL A 249 -0.60 -6.21 -10.37
C VAL A 249 -1.16 -7.18 -9.33
N ASN A 250 -0.36 -8.16 -8.94
CA ASN A 250 -0.73 -9.21 -7.98
C ASN A 250 0.31 -9.41 -6.86
N ASP A 251 1.45 -8.69 -6.91
CA ASP A 251 2.51 -8.74 -5.91
C ASP A 251 2.82 -7.30 -5.42
N ILE A 252 2.42 -6.99 -4.18
CA ILE A 252 2.47 -5.64 -3.61
C ILE A 252 3.43 -5.60 -2.42
N VAL A 253 4.62 -5.05 -2.65
CA VAL A 253 5.61 -4.80 -1.59
C VAL A 253 5.71 -3.30 -1.32
N ARG A 254 5.66 -2.89 -0.03
CA ARG A 254 5.69 -1.48 0.39
C ARG A 254 5.96 -1.32 1.88
N GLY A 255 6.05 -0.11 2.39
CA GLY A 255 6.25 0.16 3.82
C GLY A 255 5.06 -0.23 4.70
N ARG A 256 5.31 -0.64 5.95
CA ARG A 256 4.28 -1.06 6.92
C ARG A 256 3.32 0.06 7.36
N ASP A 257 3.64 1.31 7.10
CA ASP A 257 2.75 2.43 7.31
C ASP A 257 1.46 2.33 6.47
N LEU A 258 1.48 1.52 5.41
CA LEU A 258 0.33 1.19 4.57
C LEU A 258 -0.33 -0.16 4.91
N LEU A 259 0.12 -0.86 5.95
CA LEU A 259 -0.41 -2.18 6.32
C LEU A 259 -1.92 -2.14 6.60
N ARG A 260 -2.37 -1.15 7.37
CA ARG A 260 -3.80 -0.92 7.65
C ARG A 260 -4.58 -0.55 6.38
N SER A 261 -3.95 0.22 5.48
CA SER A 261 -4.56 0.60 4.21
C SER A 261 -4.85 -0.58 3.29
N ALA A 262 -4.11 -1.70 3.42
CA ALA A 262 -4.35 -2.90 2.63
C ALA A 262 -5.77 -3.44 2.85
N ALA A 263 -6.27 -3.46 4.10
CA ALA A 263 -7.63 -3.89 4.38
C ALA A 263 -8.69 -3.03 3.66
N LEU A 264 -8.50 -1.71 3.65
CA LEU A 264 -9.39 -0.79 2.94
C LEU A 264 -9.32 -0.99 1.42
N GLN A 265 -8.11 -1.16 0.88
CA GLN A 265 -7.90 -1.37 -0.55
C GLN A 265 -8.47 -2.71 -1.03
N ILE A 266 -8.37 -3.77 -0.23
CA ILE A 266 -9.05 -5.04 -0.49
C ILE A 266 -10.56 -4.80 -0.58
N TRP A 267 -11.14 -4.11 0.39
CA TRP A 267 -12.59 -3.83 0.42
C TRP A 267 -13.03 -2.95 -0.75
N ILE A 268 -12.26 -1.91 -1.13
CA ILE A 268 -12.55 -1.09 -2.34
C ILE A 268 -12.51 -1.96 -3.60
N GLY A 269 -11.51 -2.84 -3.73
CA GLY A 269 -11.41 -3.78 -4.86
C GLY A 269 -12.65 -4.68 -4.97
N GLU A 270 -13.12 -5.22 -3.85
CA GLU A 270 -14.34 -6.05 -3.80
C GLU A 270 -15.60 -5.25 -4.16
N LEU A 271 -15.69 -3.99 -3.76
CA LEU A 271 -16.80 -3.11 -4.14
C LEU A 271 -16.80 -2.81 -5.65
N LEU A 272 -15.64 -2.50 -6.23
CA LEU A 272 -15.51 -2.23 -7.66
C LEU A 272 -15.78 -3.49 -8.50
N GLU A 273 -15.38 -4.68 -8.03
CA GLU A 273 -15.79 -5.94 -8.64
C GLU A 273 -17.32 -6.11 -8.58
N LYS A 274 -17.91 -5.92 -7.41
CA LYS A 274 -19.36 -6.03 -7.20
C LYS A 274 -20.14 -5.04 -8.05
N SER A 275 -19.64 -3.84 -8.28
CA SER A 275 -20.29 -2.83 -9.12
C SER A 275 -20.24 -3.15 -10.62
N GLY A 276 -19.40 -4.11 -11.03
CA GLY A 276 -19.15 -4.45 -12.42
C GLY A 276 -18.10 -3.56 -13.11
N PHE A 277 -17.46 -2.64 -12.38
CA PHE A 277 -16.44 -1.75 -12.94
C PHE A 277 -15.31 -2.52 -13.62
N PHE A 278 -14.72 -3.50 -12.96
CA PHE A 278 -13.61 -4.27 -13.52
C PHE A 278 -14.03 -5.14 -14.71
N ALA A 279 -15.23 -5.74 -14.63
CA ALA A 279 -15.78 -6.52 -15.75
C ALA A 279 -16.01 -5.67 -17.00
N ALA A 280 -16.44 -4.41 -16.85
CA ALA A 280 -16.58 -3.45 -17.95
C ALA A 280 -15.24 -3.14 -18.64
N HIS A 281 -14.14 -3.28 -17.92
CA HIS A 281 -12.77 -3.11 -18.44
C HIS A 281 -12.10 -4.43 -18.83
N GLY A 282 -12.84 -5.55 -18.85
CA GLY A 282 -12.35 -6.86 -19.31
C GLY A 282 -11.42 -7.55 -18.31
N VAL A 283 -11.42 -7.14 -17.04
CA VAL A 283 -10.63 -7.73 -15.97
C VAL A 283 -11.50 -8.11 -14.77
N HIS A 284 -10.94 -8.88 -13.85
CA HIS A 284 -11.58 -9.25 -12.58
C HIS A 284 -10.66 -8.96 -11.41
N TYR A 285 -11.24 -8.58 -10.28
CA TYR A 285 -10.49 -8.37 -9.06
C TYR A 285 -10.02 -9.70 -8.48
N VAL A 286 -8.72 -9.82 -8.32
CA VAL A 286 -8.08 -10.88 -7.54
C VAL A 286 -7.30 -10.20 -6.41
N ARG A 287 -7.48 -10.66 -5.19
CA ARG A 287 -6.73 -10.10 -4.05
C ARG A 287 -5.24 -10.28 -4.29
N PRO A 288 -4.43 -9.21 -4.28
CA PRO A 288 -2.99 -9.32 -4.46
C PRO A 288 -2.33 -9.93 -3.22
N GLN A 289 -1.11 -10.42 -3.39
CA GLN A 289 -0.22 -10.75 -2.30
C GLN A 289 0.39 -9.46 -1.74
N PHE A 290 0.50 -9.38 -0.41
CA PHE A 290 1.08 -8.24 0.28
C PHE A 290 2.34 -8.64 1.05
N ALA A 291 3.37 -7.80 0.98
CA ALA A 291 4.52 -7.84 1.85
C ALA A 291 4.82 -6.42 2.35
N HIS A 292 4.57 -6.16 3.62
CA HIS A 292 4.85 -4.86 4.23
C HIS A 292 6.21 -4.88 4.93
N LEU A 293 7.05 -3.90 4.63
CA LEU A 293 8.41 -3.79 5.16
C LEU A 293 8.42 -2.96 6.45
N PRO A 294 9.26 -3.29 7.44
CA PRO A 294 9.57 -2.37 8.53
C PRO A 294 10.03 -1.02 7.98
N LEU A 295 9.71 0.05 8.68
CA LEU A 295 10.13 1.39 8.28
C LEU A 295 11.63 1.59 8.54
N ILE A 296 12.21 2.54 7.82
CA ILE A 296 13.60 2.93 7.99
C ILE A 296 13.61 4.36 8.50
N ASP A 297 14.15 4.54 9.69
CA ASP A 297 14.26 5.80 10.40
C ASP A 297 15.71 6.29 10.35
N ASN A 298 15.94 7.58 10.65
CA ASN A 298 17.28 8.11 10.87
C ASN A 298 17.88 7.60 12.20
N ALA A 299 19.13 7.91 12.46
CA ALA A 299 19.82 7.51 13.70
C ALA A 299 19.15 8.08 14.98
N GLN A 300 18.33 9.12 14.87
CA GLN A 300 17.57 9.75 15.95
C GLN A 300 16.17 9.15 16.13
N GLY A 301 15.77 8.18 15.30
CA GLY A 301 14.46 7.55 15.31
C GLY A 301 13.36 8.35 14.59
N ASP A 302 13.73 9.41 13.85
CA ASP A 302 12.79 10.13 13.00
C ASP A 302 12.68 9.48 11.63
N ARG A 303 11.49 9.50 11.05
CA ARG A 303 11.28 9.01 9.68
C ARG A 303 12.12 9.80 8.69
N LEU A 304 12.84 9.10 7.80
CA LEU A 304 13.70 9.71 6.78
C LEU A 304 12.96 10.75 5.93
N ALA A 305 11.69 10.52 5.61
CA ALA A 305 10.86 11.44 4.84
C ALA A 305 10.60 12.81 5.51
N LYS A 306 10.85 12.96 6.82
CA LYS A 306 10.64 14.21 7.58
C LYS A 306 11.93 14.97 7.89
N SER A 307 13.08 14.36 7.66
CA SER A 307 14.39 14.98 7.96
C SER A 307 14.81 15.92 6.84
N LYS A 308 15.15 17.17 7.21
CA LYS A 308 15.73 18.16 6.28
C LYS A 308 17.12 17.76 5.74
N HIS A 309 17.70 16.71 6.29
CA HIS A 309 18.98 16.11 5.90
C HIS A 309 18.81 14.64 5.53
N SER A 310 17.64 14.24 4.97
CA SER A 310 17.46 12.88 4.47
C SER A 310 18.50 12.63 3.38
N LEU A 311 19.22 11.55 3.50
CA LEU A 311 20.16 11.05 2.49
C LEU A 311 19.32 10.64 1.27
N ASP A 312 19.09 11.59 0.39
CA ASP A 312 18.46 11.29 -0.88
C ASP A 312 19.48 10.64 -1.84
N VAL A 313 18.96 9.86 -2.76
CA VAL A 313 19.77 9.10 -3.72
C VAL A 313 20.70 10.03 -4.52
N GLY A 314 20.25 11.23 -4.86
CA GLY A 314 21.06 12.18 -5.58
C GLY A 314 22.26 12.69 -4.77
N ALA A 315 22.05 13.04 -3.51
CA ALA A 315 23.14 13.47 -2.63
C ALA A 315 24.17 12.34 -2.42
N LEU A 316 23.73 11.09 -2.31
CA LEU A 316 24.63 9.94 -2.22
C LEU A 316 25.42 9.71 -3.51
N ARG A 317 24.77 9.85 -4.67
CA ARG A 317 25.46 9.80 -5.98
C ARG A 317 26.51 10.90 -6.11
N GLU A 318 26.20 12.12 -5.69
CA GLU A 318 27.14 13.26 -5.66
C GLU A 318 28.31 13.02 -4.68
N ALA A 319 28.06 12.29 -3.58
CA ALA A 319 29.10 11.84 -2.63
C ALA A 319 29.92 10.63 -3.14
N GLY A 320 29.70 10.18 -4.38
CA GLY A 320 30.48 9.12 -5.02
C GLY A 320 29.96 7.69 -4.73
N TRP A 321 28.74 7.53 -4.26
CA TRP A 321 28.17 6.20 -4.13
C TRP A 321 27.93 5.57 -5.50
N SER A 322 28.35 4.32 -5.67
CA SER A 322 27.99 3.51 -6.83
C SER A 322 26.60 2.88 -6.63
N ALA A 323 26.00 2.40 -7.72
CA ALA A 323 24.76 1.65 -7.66
C ALA A 323 24.90 0.38 -6.82
N GLU A 324 26.04 -0.31 -6.94
CA GLU A 324 26.35 -1.54 -6.20
C GLU A 324 26.43 -1.26 -4.69
N ARG A 325 27.03 -0.13 -4.28
CA ARG A 325 27.05 0.29 -2.89
C ARG A 325 25.65 0.54 -2.36
N MET A 326 24.81 1.22 -3.14
CA MET A 326 23.42 1.48 -2.79
C MET A 326 22.62 0.18 -2.62
N ILE A 327 22.70 -0.74 -3.58
CA ILE A 327 21.99 -2.02 -3.54
C ILE A 327 22.47 -2.85 -2.36
N GLY A 328 23.79 -2.97 -2.16
CA GLY A 328 24.36 -3.69 -1.03
C GLY A 328 23.94 -3.14 0.32
N TYR A 329 23.83 -1.83 0.44
CA TYR A 329 23.33 -1.17 1.63
C TYR A 329 21.84 -1.44 1.88
N CYS A 330 21.02 -1.40 0.84
CA CYS A 330 19.60 -1.76 0.93
C CYS A 330 19.40 -3.22 1.35
N MET A 331 20.19 -4.16 0.81
CA MET A 331 20.18 -5.57 1.21
C MET A 331 20.57 -5.76 2.67
N TYR A 332 21.57 -5.03 3.14
CA TYR A 332 21.96 -5.03 4.55
C TYR A 332 20.82 -4.56 5.46
N LEU A 333 20.13 -3.47 5.10
CA LEU A 333 18.97 -2.95 5.84
C LEU A 333 17.81 -3.95 5.85
N LEU A 334 17.57 -4.67 4.77
CA LEU A 334 16.59 -5.76 4.69
C LEU A 334 17.00 -7.00 5.51
N GLY A 335 18.25 -7.06 5.99
CA GLY A 335 18.77 -8.19 6.78
C GLY A 335 19.36 -9.32 5.95
N TYR A 336 19.51 -9.16 4.62
CA TYR A 336 20.15 -10.14 3.75
C TYR A 336 21.67 -9.96 3.79
N LYS A 337 22.32 -10.79 4.55
CA LYS A 337 23.78 -10.77 4.72
C LYS A 337 24.32 -12.19 4.81
N LYS A 338 25.52 -12.39 4.28
CA LYS A 338 26.24 -13.67 4.43
C LYS A 338 26.64 -13.89 5.89
N HIS A 339 26.77 -15.14 6.29
CA HIS A 339 27.16 -15.47 7.67
C HIS A 339 28.49 -14.78 8.04
N GLY A 340 28.52 -14.10 9.19
CA GLY A 340 29.69 -13.34 9.67
C GLY A 340 29.86 -11.94 9.10
N GLN A 341 28.96 -11.50 8.21
CA GLN A 341 28.99 -10.16 7.62
C GLN A 341 28.36 -9.12 8.56
N ASN A 342 29.14 -8.14 8.99
CA ASN A 342 28.71 -7.06 9.90
C ASN A 342 28.54 -5.69 9.21
N GLN A 343 28.97 -5.58 7.94
CA GLN A 343 28.87 -4.34 7.15
C GLN A 343 28.24 -4.61 5.80
N PRO A 344 27.65 -3.58 5.16
CA PRO A 344 27.18 -3.69 3.77
C PRO A 344 28.31 -4.11 2.84
N VAL A 345 28.00 -4.88 1.82
CA VAL A 345 28.93 -5.28 0.75
C VAL A 345 28.33 -4.85 -0.56
N ASP A 346 29.11 -4.18 -1.37
CA ASP A 346 28.68 -3.71 -2.69
C ASP A 346 28.27 -4.90 -3.55
N MET A 347 27.10 -4.81 -4.18
CA MET A 347 26.57 -5.86 -5.06
C MET A 347 25.62 -5.27 -6.09
N SER A 348 25.56 -5.87 -7.28
CA SER A 348 24.59 -5.50 -8.31
C SER A 348 23.17 -5.94 -7.91
N ALA A 349 22.15 -5.42 -8.61
CA ALA A 349 20.76 -5.89 -8.45
C ALA A 349 20.64 -7.39 -8.76
N ALA A 350 21.39 -7.91 -9.74
CA ALA A 350 21.42 -9.33 -10.07
C ALA A 350 22.03 -10.19 -8.94
N ASP A 351 23.11 -9.72 -8.31
CA ASP A 351 23.70 -10.41 -7.15
C ASP A 351 22.77 -10.37 -5.95
N ALA A 352 22.05 -9.25 -5.76
CA ALA A 352 21.04 -9.12 -4.72
C ALA A 352 19.88 -10.11 -4.92
N LEU A 353 19.44 -10.32 -6.17
CA LEU A 353 18.43 -11.31 -6.51
C LEU A 353 18.92 -12.72 -6.19
N ALA A 354 20.11 -13.07 -6.65
CA ALA A 354 20.70 -14.39 -6.37
C ALA A 354 20.86 -14.64 -4.86
N LEU A 355 21.25 -13.61 -4.10
CA LEU A 355 21.31 -13.70 -2.64
C LEU A 355 19.93 -13.88 -2.02
N PHE A 356 18.90 -13.13 -2.47
CA PHE A 356 17.54 -13.24 -1.99
C PHE A 356 16.96 -14.65 -2.24
N GLU A 357 17.18 -15.20 -3.42
CA GLU A 357 16.76 -16.56 -3.82
C GLU A 357 17.49 -17.68 -3.06
N SER A 358 18.68 -17.39 -2.52
CA SER A 358 19.46 -18.38 -1.76
C SER A 358 18.90 -18.69 -0.36
N PHE A 359 17.92 -17.91 0.10
CA PHE A 359 17.25 -18.13 1.38
C PHE A 359 16.05 -19.06 1.23
N ASP A 360 15.93 -20.08 2.08
CA ASP A 360 14.81 -21.06 2.09
C ASP A 360 13.44 -20.39 2.14
N THR A 361 13.35 -19.22 2.77
CA THR A 361 12.14 -18.39 2.83
C THR A 361 12.50 -16.98 2.41
N PRO A 362 11.99 -16.48 1.29
CA PRO A 362 12.35 -15.17 0.73
C PRO A 362 12.29 -14.02 1.76
N TRP A 363 11.29 -13.99 2.61
CA TRP A 363 11.12 -12.96 3.63
C TRP A 363 11.66 -13.34 5.02
N GLY A 364 12.38 -14.47 5.15
CA GLY A 364 12.89 -14.99 6.43
C GLY A 364 13.76 -13.99 7.18
N SER A 365 14.69 -13.33 6.48
CA SER A 365 15.57 -12.31 7.07
C SER A 365 14.83 -11.07 7.56
N VAL A 366 13.81 -10.62 6.84
CA VAL A 366 12.98 -9.48 7.25
C VAL A 366 12.09 -9.86 8.44
N ARG A 367 11.48 -11.06 8.40
CA ARG A 367 10.65 -11.59 9.51
C ARG A 367 11.41 -11.78 10.80
N ALA A 368 12.70 -12.04 10.74
CA ALA A 368 13.55 -12.21 11.92
C ALA A 368 13.71 -10.91 12.72
N ASN A 369 13.46 -9.73 12.10
CA ASN A 369 13.47 -8.45 12.78
C ASN A 369 12.43 -7.50 12.18
N LEU A 370 11.26 -7.45 12.79
CA LEU A 370 10.12 -6.62 12.39
C LEU A 370 10.16 -5.20 12.98
N ALA A 371 11.14 -4.87 13.83
CA ALA A 371 11.31 -3.52 14.35
C ALA A 371 11.71 -2.56 13.23
N ASP A 372 11.30 -1.30 13.33
CA ASP A 372 11.79 -0.24 12.46
C ASP A 372 13.30 -0.11 12.60
N LYS A 373 13.98 0.15 11.50
CA LYS A 373 15.43 0.12 11.42
C LYS A 373 15.97 1.53 11.36
N SER A 374 16.92 1.84 12.24
CA SER A 374 17.72 3.05 12.10
C SER A 374 18.80 2.85 11.05
N VAL A 375 19.03 3.88 10.23
CA VAL A 375 20.15 3.93 9.29
C VAL A 375 21.43 4.05 10.12
N PRO A 376 22.30 3.01 10.19
CA PRO A 376 23.59 3.18 10.81
C PRO A 376 24.42 4.15 9.96
N PHE A 377 25.28 4.88 10.59
CA PHE A 377 26.12 5.96 10.07
C PHE A 377 26.49 5.80 8.59
N LEU A 378 26.25 6.87 7.82
CA LEU A 378 26.62 7.00 6.43
C LEU A 378 27.83 7.96 6.33
N ASP A 379 28.83 7.77 7.20
CA ASP A 379 30.10 8.49 7.12
C ASP A 379 30.91 8.06 5.90
#